data_a63dca609fa63c014bdf646ed0ab2494
#
_entry.id   a63dca609fa63c014bdf646ed0ab2494
#
_cell.length_a   1.000
_cell.length_b   1.000
_cell.length_c   1.000
_cell.angle_alpha   90.00
_cell.angle_beta   90.00
_cell.angle_gamma   90.00
#
_symmetry.space_group_name_H-M   'P 1'
#
loop_
_entity.id
_entity.type
_entity.pdbx_description
1 polymer ?
#
loop_
_entity_poly.entity_id
_entity_poly.type
_entity_poly.pdbx_seq_one_letter_code
_entity_poly.pdbx_strand_id
1 'polypeptide(L)'
;MSKVRQLFSVIVLAYTTVMAVQVSAGMADVIDVDVRFNGDNNFQIITTLAHADTGWQHYANEWQILDESGKVIGRRVLHHPHVNEQPFSRSHTLDIPISVNIITIRGIDSVHGIGGGELSIKLVREK
;
A
#
# COMPACT_ATOMS: atom_id res chain seq x y z
N MET A 1 -38.60 8.16 54.97
CA MET A 1 -37.60 8.82 54.13
C MET A 1 -37.09 7.82 53.08
N SER A 2 -37.54 7.96 51.87
CA SER A 2 -37.07 7.14 50.78
C SER A 2 -35.77 7.71 50.24
N LYS A 3 -34.68 6.98 50.37
CA LYS A 3 -33.43 7.33 49.69
C LYS A 3 -33.60 6.90 48.22
N VAL A 4 -33.73 7.88 47.35
CA VAL A 4 -33.66 7.65 45.91
C VAL A 4 -32.21 7.33 45.55
N ARG A 5 -31.92 6.06 45.30
CA ARG A 5 -30.64 5.70 44.69
C ARG A 5 -30.74 6.01 43.20
N GLN A 6 -30.11 7.11 42.82
CA GLN A 6 -29.89 7.36 41.39
C GLN A 6 -28.84 6.35 40.90
N LEU A 7 -29.30 5.39 40.10
CA LEU A 7 -28.44 4.54 39.33
C LEU A 7 -27.92 5.37 38.13
N PHE A 8 -26.67 5.84 38.25
CA PHE A 8 -25.97 6.37 37.09
C PHE A 8 -25.60 5.20 36.19
N SER A 9 -26.38 4.98 35.13
CA SER A 9 -25.95 4.13 34.05
C SER A 9 -24.81 4.82 33.31
N VAL A 10 -23.59 4.33 33.56
CA VAL A 10 -22.44 4.75 32.76
C VAL A 10 -22.60 4.03 31.42
N ILE A 11 -23.09 4.73 30.41
CA ILE A 11 -23.06 4.22 29.04
C ILE A 11 -21.62 4.35 28.56
N VAL A 12 -20.88 3.26 28.59
CA VAL A 12 -19.57 3.17 27.94
C VAL A 12 -19.83 3.07 26.45
N LEU A 13 -19.76 4.19 25.75
CA LEU A 13 -19.77 4.19 24.30
C LEU A 13 -18.40 3.67 23.85
N ALA A 14 -18.34 2.42 23.43
CA ALA A 14 -17.16 1.88 22.79
C ALA A 14 -17.08 2.49 21.39
N TYR A 15 -16.22 3.49 21.22
CA TYR A 15 -15.86 3.99 19.90
C TYR A 15 -14.95 2.95 19.24
N THR A 16 -15.52 2.10 18.39
CA THR A 16 -14.71 1.39 17.43
C THR A 16 -14.27 2.40 16.36
N THR A 17 -13.05 2.89 16.49
CA THR A 17 -12.42 3.63 15.40
C THR A 17 -12.18 2.65 14.25
N VAL A 18 -13.11 2.60 13.33
CA VAL A 18 -12.84 2.03 12.01
C VAL A 18 -11.86 3.00 11.36
N MET A 19 -10.60 2.60 11.29
CA MET A 19 -9.63 3.29 10.45
C MET A 19 -10.10 3.11 9.01
N ALA A 20 -10.90 4.05 8.51
CA ALA A 20 -11.19 4.13 7.11
C ALA A 20 -9.86 4.42 6.39
N VAL A 21 -9.37 3.45 5.61
CA VAL A 21 -8.31 3.71 4.65
C VAL A 21 -8.89 4.75 3.69
N GLN A 22 -8.52 6.01 3.88
CA GLN A 22 -8.90 7.06 2.95
C GLN A 22 -8.15 6.84 1.66
N VAL A 23 -8.84 6.28 0.67
CA VAL A 23 -8.38 6.26 -0.71
C VAL A 23 -8.43 7.72 -1.19
N SER A 24 -7.27 8.36 -1.34
CA SER A 24 -7.20 9.70 -1.92
C SER A 24 -7.66 9.64 -3.36
N ALA A 25 -8.75 10.34 -3.69
CA ALA A 25 -9.23 10.44 -5.06
C ALA A 25 -8.12 11.03 -5.96
N GLY A 26 -7.74 10.31 -7.02
CA GLY A 26 -6.74 10.71 -7.99
C GLY A 26 -5.30 10.31 -7.68
N MET A 27 -5.02 9.68 -6.54
CA MET A 27 -3.72 9.11 -6.20
C MET A 27 -3.70 7.60 -6.39
N ALA A 28 -2.53 7.05 -6.70
CA ALA A 28 -2.36 5.59 -6.78
C ALA A 28 -2.07 5.04 -5.38
N ASP A 29 -2.97 4.21 -4.86
CA ASP A 29 -2.85 3.62 -3.54
C ASP A 29 -2.33 2.19 -3.63
N VAL A 30 -1.31 1.87 -2.86
CA VAL A 30 -0.85 0.49 -2.64
C VAL A 30 -1.71 -0.10 -1.53
N ILE A 31 -2.51 -1.11 -1.87
CA ILE A 31 -3.47 -1.72 -0.93
C ILE A 31 -3.04 -3.10 -0.46
N ASP A 32 -2.14 -3.76 -1.17
CA ASP A 32 -1.58 -5.05 -0.77
C ASP A 32 -0.21 -5.26 -1.43
N VAL A 33 0.68 -5.96 -0.73
CA VAL A 33 1.98 -6.38 -1.25
C VAL A 33 2.27 -7.79 -0.75
N ASP A 34 2.58 -8.69 -1.67
CA ASP A 34 3.08 -10.03 -1.40
C ASP A 34 4.56 -10.10 -1.82
N VAL A 35 5.41 -10.62 -0.95
CA VAL A 35 6.85 -10.73 -1.19
C VAL A 35 7.26 -12.20 -1.17
N ARG A 36 7.89 -12.66 -2.24
CA ARG A 36 8.41 -14.03 -2.36
C ARG A 36 9.91 -14.01 -2.49
N PHE A 37 10.58 -14.73 -1.59
CA PHE A 37 12.03 -14.92 -1.62
C PHE A 37 12.38 -16.09 -2.53
N ASN A 38 13.22 -15.82 -3.55
CA ASN A 38 13.64 -16.83 -4.53
C ASN A 38 15.04 -17.41 -4.23
N GLY A 39 15.69 -16.97 -3.14
CA GLY A 39 17.08 -17.29 -2.82
C GLY A 39 18.05 -16.22 -3.35
N ASP A 40 19.28 -16.22 -2.85
CA ASP A 40 20.39 -15.34 -3.32
C ASP A 40 20.01 -13.85 -3.41
N ASN A 41 19.29 -13.33 -2.41
CA ASN A 41 18.79 -11.95 -2.37
C ASN A 41 17.79 -11.59 -3.50
N ASN A 42 17.31 -12.56 -4.25
CA ASN A 42 16.32 -12.34 -5.29
C ASN A 42 14.90 -12.44 -4.72
N PHE A 43 14.07 -11.46 -5.06
CA PHE A 43 12.70 -11.34 -4.57
C PHE A 43 11.74 -11.08 -5.72
N GLN A 44 10.57 -11.68 -5.64
CA GLN A 44 9.41 -11.30 -6.44
C GLN A 44 8.47 -10.48 -5.56
N ILE A 45 8.19 -9.26 -5.98
CA ILE A 45 7.26 -8.35 -5.30
C ILE A 45 5.99 -8.30 -6.14
N ILE A 46 4.86 -8.64 -5.52
CA ILE A 46 3.54 -8.58 -6.17
C ILE A 46 2.76 -7.47 -5.49
N THR A 47 2.51 -6.40 -6.21
CA THR A 47 1.85 -5.20 -5.69
C THR A 47 0.45 -5.08 -6.25
N THR A 48 -0.51 -4.81 -5.38
CA THR A 48 -1.89 -4.50 -5.75
C THR A 48 -2.13 -3.01 -5.57
N LEU A 49 -2.54 -2.36 -6.65
CA LEU A 49 -2.87 -0.94 -6.68
C LEU A 49 -4.37 -0.73 -6.81
N ALA A 50 -4.86 0.30 -6.15
CA ALA A 50 -6.19 0.87 -6.38
C ALA A 50 -6.04 2.28 -6.93
N HIS A 51 -6.60 2.54 -8.09
CA HIS A 51 -6.61 3.83 -8.76
C HIS A 51 -7.76 3.90 -9.74
N ALA A 52 -8.45 5.03 -9.77
CA ALA A 52 -9.51 5.27 -10.75
C ALA A 52 -8.91 5.72 -12.09
N ASP A 53 -8.34 4.77 -12.84
CA ASP A 53 -7.81 5.05 -14.18
C ASP A 53 -8.95 5.47 -15.11
N THR A 54 -8.78 6.60 -15.79
CA THR A 54 -9.77 7.11 -16.74
C THR A 54 -9.34 6.93 -18.20
N GLY A 55 -8.08 6.62 -18.43
CA GLY A 55 -7.48 6.47 -19.74
C GLY A 55 -6.03 6.97 -19.71
N TRP A 56 -5.46 7.20 -20.87
CA TRP A 56 -4.06 7.65 -20.99
C TRP A 56 -3.78 9.02 -20.37
N GLN A 57 -4.81 9.85 -20.16
CA GLN A 57 -4.66 11.16 -19.55
C GLN A 57 -4.48 11.07 -18.02
N HIS A 58 -4.98 10.02 -17.39
CA HIS A 58 -4.90 9.86 -15.94
C HIS A 58 -4.97 8.39 -15.55
N TYR A 59 -3.82 7.82 -15.21
CA TYR A 59 -3.71 6.42 -14.82
C TYR A 59 -2.51 6.20 -13.87
N ALA A 60 -2.52 5.10 -13.13
CA ALA A 60 -1.36 4.66 -12.37
C ALA A 60 -0.33 4.11 -13.37
N ASN A 61 0.81 4.77 -13.52
CA ASN A 61 1.80 4.47 -14.56
C ASN A 61 3.07 3.79 -14.07
N GLU A 62 3.27 3.69 -12.76
CA GLU A 62 4.44 3.06 -12.16
C GLU A 62 4.16 2.71 -10.70
N TRP A 63 4.84 1.72 -10.17
CA TRP A 63 5.05 1.61 -8.74
C TRP A 63 6.52 1.37 -8.45
N GLN A 64 6.97 1.79 -7.28
CA GLN A 64 8.36 1.84 -6.89
C GLN A 64 8.60 1.08 -5.60
N ILE A 65 9.80 0.53 -5.49
CA ILE A 65 10.32 -0.12 -4.30
C ILE A 65 11.40 0.79 -3.72
N LEU A 66 11.26 1.17 -2.45
CA LEU A 66 12.21 2.02 -1.74
C LEU A 66 12.88 1.24 -0.62
N ASP A 67 14.15 1.57 -0.35
CA ASP A 67 14.85 1.10 0.84
C ASP A 67 14.50 1.94 2.08
N GLU A 68 15.11 1.64 3.23
CA GLU A 68 14.87 2.34 4.50
C GLU A 68 15.28 3.81 4.49
N SER A 69 16.16 4.21 3.56
CA SER A 69 16.56 5.61 3.38
C SER A 69 15.63 6.39 2.45
N GLY A 70 14.64 5.72 1.86
CA GLY A 70 13.76 6.30 0.87
C GLY A 70 14.31 6.31 -0.55
N LYS A 71 15.44 5.62 -0.77
CA LYS A 71 16.03 5.49 -2.11
C LYS A 71 15.21 4.50 -2.93
N VAL A 72 14.90 4.84 -4.18
CA VAL A 72 14.26 3.94 -5.13
C VAL A 72 15.26 2.88 -5.58
N ILE A 73 14.98 1.62 -5.26
CA ILE A 73 15.79 0.46 -5.63
C ILE A 73 15.15 -0.41 -6.71
N GLY A 74 13.89 -0.16 -7.04
CA GLY A 74 13.19 -0.86 -8.11
C GLY A 74 12.01 -0.05 -8.62
N ARG A 75 11.69 -0.26 -9.91
CA ARG A 75 10.57 0.39 -10.61
C ARG A 75 9.82 -0.63 -11.44
N ARG A 76 8.53 -0.62 -11.34
CA ARG A 76 7.65 -1.39 -12.22
C ARG A 76 6.82 -0.42 -13.05
N VAL A 77 7.19 -0.26 -14.31
CA VAL A 77 6.44 0.58 -15.24
C VAL A 77 5.16 -0.15 -15.65
N LEU A 78 4.05 0.57 -15.63
CA LEU A 78 2.74 0.10 -16.04
C LEU A 78 2.44 0.72 -17.41
N HIS A 79 2.38 -0.12 -18.44
CA HIS A 79 2.45 0.34 -19.83
C HIS A 79 1.11 0.80 -20.41
N HIS A 80 0.01 0.64 -19.67
CA HIS A 80 -1.33 1.03 -20.13
C HIS A 80 -2.29 1.26 -18.95
N PRO A 81 -3.36 2.04 -19.16
CA PRO A 81 -4.40 2.22 -18.16
C PRO A 81 -5.17 0.93 -17.84
N HIS A 82 -5.66 0.82 -16.62
CA HIS A 82 -6.49 -0.29 -16.12
C HIS A 82 -7.88 0.23 -15.76
N VAL A 83 -8.63 0.70 -16.75
CA VAL A 83 -9.94 1.35 -16.53
C VAL A 83 -10.98 0.39 -15.98
N ASN A 84 -11.00 -0.86 -16.48
CA ASN A 84 -12.00 -1.87 -16.12
C ASN A 84 -11.47 -2.97 -15.21
N GLU A 85 -10.23 -2.86 -14.75
CA GLU A 85 -9.58 -3.80 -13.84
C GLU A 85 -9.09 -3.04 -12.61
N GLN A 86 -9.92 -2.96 -11.58
CA GLN A 86 -9.58 -2.29 -10.33
C GLN A 86 -10.13 -3.07 -9.14
N PRO A 87 -9.32 -3.31 -8.09
CA PRO A 87 -7.86 -3.12 -8.06
C PRO A 87 -7.14 -4.11 -8.96
N PHE A 88 -5.88 -3.83 -9.28
CA PHE A 88 -5.09 -4.71 -10.13
C PHE A 88 -3.72 -4.99 -9.53
N SER A 89 -3.16 -6.16 -9.85
CA SER A 89 -1.87 -6.62 -9.31
C SER A 89 -0.87 -6.83 -10.44
N ARG A 90 0.37 -6.40 -10.18
CA ARG A 90 1.51 -6.65 -11.09
C ARG A 90 2.73 -6.99 -10.26
N SER A 91 3.63 -7.75 -10.83
CA SER A 91 4.84 -8.21 -10.16
C SER A 91 6.09 -7.58 -10.74
N HIS A 92 7.13 -7.54 -9.92
CA HIS A 92 8.48 -7.16 -10.31
C HIS A 92 9.46 -8.04 -9.54
N THR A 93 10.44 -8.58 -10.25
CA THR A 93 11.49 -9.41 -9.68
C THR A 93 12.80 -8.65 -9.73
N LEU A 94 13.50 -8.60 -8.60
CA LEU A 94 14.77 -7.89 -8.49
C LEU A 94 15.65 -8.52 -7.40
N ASP A 95 16.95 -8.22 -7.46
CA ASP A 95 17.86 -8.50 -6.37
C ASP A 95 17.82 -7.32 -5.39
N ILE A 96 17.71 -7.63 -4.10
CA ILE A 96 17.71 -6.63 -3.03
C ILE A 96 18.94 -6.87 -2.16
N PRO A 97 19.80 -5.84 -1.95
CA PRO A 97 21.00 -6.00 -1.13
C PRO A 97 20.70 -6.53 0.26
N ILE A 98 21.60 -7.35 0.80
CA ILE A 98 21.43 -7.95 2.13
C ILE A 98 21.29 -6.92 3.25
N SER A 99 21.78 -5.70 3.03
CA SER A 99 21.69 -4.60 3.98
C SER A 99 20.28 -4.03 4.09
N VAL A 100 19.39 -4.30 3.13
CA VAL A 100 18.01 -3.82 3.12
C VAL A 100 17.13 -4.84 3.83
N ASN A 101 16.48 -4.43 4.91
CA ASN A 101 15.60 -5.28 5.72
C ASN A 101 14.12 -4.92 5.60
N ILE A 102 13.84 -3.66 5.29
CA ILE A 102 12.48 -3.14 5.13
C ILE A 102 12.41 -2.42 3.80
N ILE A 103 11.38 -2.73 3.03
CA ILE A 103 11.06 -2.02 1.79
C ILE A 103 9.72 -1.30 1.93
N THR A 104 9.59 -0.18 1.23
CA THR A 104 8.33 0.54 1.10
C THR A 104 7.92 0.54 -0.36
N ILE A 105 6.66 0.25 -0.62
CA ILE A 105 6.08 0.26 -1.96
C ILE A 105 5.17 1.46 -2.09
N ARG A 106 5.34 2.22 -3.17
CA ARG A 106 4.48 3.36 -3.50
C ARG A 106 4.05 3.34 -4.96
N GLY A 107 2.84 3.82 -5.21
CA GLY A 107 2.32 4.01 -6.56
C GLY A 107 2.61 5.41 -7.08
N ILE A 108 2.66 5.53 -8.40
CA ILE A 108 2.82 6.80 -9.10
C ILE A 108 1.61 7.03 -9.99
N ASP A 109 0.96 8.17 -9.81
CA ASP A 109 -0.12 8.64 -10.66
C ASP A 109 0.44 9.52 -11.78
N SER A 110 -0.04 9.35 -13.00
CA SER A 110 0.48 10.07 -14.17
C SER A 110 0.25 11.59 -14.12
N VAL A 111 -0.72 12.04 -13.33
CA VAL A 111 -1.08 13.46 -13.16
C VAL A 111 -0.54 14.02 -11.84
N HIS A 112 -0.74 13.30 -10.74
CA HIS A 112 -0.44 13.79 -9.38
C HIS A 112 0.90 13.29 -8.83
N GLY A 113 1.52 12.31 -9.48
CA GLY A 113 2.79 11.74 -9.01
C GLY A 113 2.63 10.91 -7.75
N ILE A 114 3.46 11.20 -6.75
CA ILE A 114 3.51 10.52 -5.46
C ILE A 114 2.49 11.16 -4.50
N GLY A 115 1.87 10.37 -3.62
CA GLY A 115 0.99 10.90 -2.57
C GLY A 115 -0.13 9.97 -2.15
N GLY A 116 -0.25 8.80 -2.78
CA GLY A 116 -1.20 7.76 -2.38
C GLY A 116 -0.73 6.96 -1.17
N GLY A 117 -1.54 6.00 -0.75
CA GLY A 117 -1.21 5.08 0.33
C GLY A 117 0.00 4.21 -0.02
N GLU A 118 0.93 4.06 0.92
CA GLU A 118 2.13 3.26 0.81
C GLU A 118 2.11 2.11 1.81
N LEU A 119 2.79 1.01 1.52
CA LEU A 119 2.96 -0.11 2.45
C LEU A 119 4.45 -0.40 2.66
N SER A 120 4.83 -0.60 3.92
CA SER A 120 6.18 -1.03 4.30
C SER A 120 6.15 -2.50 4.74
N ILE A 121 7.13 -3.26 4.31
CA ILE A 121 7.21 -4.71 4.56
C ILE A 121 8.61 -5.07 4.98
N LYS A 122 8.69 -5.87 6.06
CA LYS A 122 9.95 -6.49 6.49
C LYS A 122 10.27 -7.67 5.57
N LEU A 123 11.47 -7.70 5.02
CA LEU A 123 11.94 -8.79 4.19
C LEU A 123 12.30 -10.02 5.03
N VAL A 124 11.87 -11.19 4.57
CA VAL A 124 12.22 -12.48 5.14
C VAL A 124 12.98 -13.27 4.08
N ARG A 125 14.23 -13.64 4.39
CA ARG A 125 15.13 -14.36 3.48
C ARG A 125 15.16 -15.85 3.79
N GLU A 126 13.98 -16.44 3.82
CA GLU A 126 13.76 -17.88 4.05
C GLU A 126 12.72 -18.37 3.04
N LYS A 127 13.00 -19.54 2.46
CA LYS A 127 12.04 -20.20 1.58
C LYS A 127 11.06 -21.05 2.37
#